data_2364689f150a417389f86d29adf6be54
#
_entry.id   2364689f150a417389f86d29adf6be54
#
_cell.length_a   1.000
_cell.length_b   1.000
_cell.length_c   1.000
_cell.angle_alpha   90.00
_cell.angle_beta   90.00
_cell.angle_gamma   90.00
#
_symmetry.space_group_name_H-M   'P 1'
#
loop_
_entity.id
_entity.type
_entity.pdbx_description
1 polymer ?
#
loop_
_entity_poly.entity_id
_entity_poly.type
_entity_poly.pdbx_seq_one_letter_code
_entity_poly.pdbx_strand_id
1 'polypeptide(L)'
;MRMNFSTMATAGLLLAALVTTTPRARAFDGNEDGEDDNKSYAIGLWGDLPYSAGQAIGVKNLIADMNAQRLAFTAHDGDLKAGSTVCLDTVYTDALGYFNSLKAPAAFTPGDNDWTDCDRTAGYSSLAQLDHERLLFFNTSYTLGQKKLRQDVQATPLCLGFGGTSVPCVENRRWTYGKVTYVTLNIQGSCNNLCDTLPDAAEFAARNAANIAWMKLAFSEAKKNRSSAVMIISQGNPGFDATDSTRGPVRNATTLAEANAATDGFKEFLLALRAEVAAFAKPVSYVHGDSHYFRVDKPFLNATGQRLENFTRVETFGDNQQNGNNDVNWVKVFVDPNSREVFAYQPQIVPANRTAVPLP
;
A
#
# COMPACT_ATOMS: atom_id res chain seq x y z
N MET A 1 43.05 -81.10 26.94
CA MET A 1 43.71 -80.27 25.98
C MET A 1 42.92 -80.26 24.66
N ARG A 2 41.91 -79.41 24.52
CA ARG A 2 41.22 -79.15 23.28
C ARG A 2 40.57 -77.79 23.43
N MET A 3 40.97 -76.82 22.61
CA MET A 3 40.44 -75.47 22.51
C MET A 3 39.14 -75.51 21.73
N ASN A 4 38.04 -74.89 22.24
CA ASN A 4 36.84 -74.63 21.52
C ASN A 4 36.75 -73.13 21.20
N PHE A 5 36.71 -72.77 19.92
CA PHE A 5 36.43 -71.44 19.43
C PHE A 5 34.89 -71.23 19.43
N SER A 6 34.44 -70.16 20.08
CA SER A 6 33.03 -69.71 20.03
C SER A 6 32.94 -68.56 19.08
N THR A 7 32.13 -68.72 18.05
CA THR A 7 31.79 -67.72 17.05
C THR A 7 30.76 -66.74 17.59
N MET A 8 31.12 -65.46 17.68
CA MET A 8 30.15 -64.35 17.92
C MET A 8 29.51 -63.92 16.62
N ALA A 9 28.20 -63.99 16.57
CA ALA A 9 27.36 -63.41 15.51
C ALA A 9 27.02 -61.97 15.86
N THR A 10 27.44 -61.02 15.01
CA THR A 10 27.06 -59.60 15.08
C THR A 10 25.72 -59.38 14.37
N ALA A 11 24.70 -59.01 15.13
CA ALA A 11 23.42 -58.58 14.60
C ALA A 11 23.53 -57.09 14.22
N GLY A 12 23.43 -56.81 12.94
CA GLY A 12 23.34 -55.42 12.41
C GLY A 12 21.91 -54.89 12.54
N LEU A 13 21.70 -53.83 13.32
CA LEU A 13 20.46 -53.05 13.34
C LEU A 13 20.44 -52.13 12.14
N LEU A 14 19.51 -52.35 11.18
CA LEU A 14 19.13 -51.37 10.16
C LEU A 14 18.18 -50.34 10.77
N LEU A 15 18.66 -49.12 10.97
CA LEU A 15 17.79 -47.95 11.25
C LEU A 15 17.17 -47.48 9.94
N ALA A 16 15.89 -47.71 9.74
CA ALA A 16 15.11 -47.12 8.68
C ALA A 16 14.74 -45.69 9.10
N ALA A 17 15.35 -44.67 8.47
CA ALA A 17 14.96 -43.29 8.64
C ALA A 17 13.65 -43.03 7.88
N LEU A 18 12.53 -42.87 8.62
CA LEU A 18 11.30 -42.32 8.06
C LEU A 18 11.50 -40.85 7.71
N VAL A 19 11.65 -40.54 6.43
CA VAL A 19 11.57 -39.17 5.91
C VAL A 19 10.08 -38.79 5.86
N THR A 20 9.60 -38.08 6.87
CA THR A 20 8.29 -37.44 6.84
C THR A 20 8.38 -36.22 5.94
N THR A 21 7.92 -36.32 4.70
CA THR A 21 7.70 -35.17 3.82
C THR A 21 6.45 -34.42 4.31
N THR A 22 6.64 -33.33 5.05
CA THR A 22 5.57 -32.35 5.27
C THR A 22 5.17 -31.75 3.92
N PRO A 23 3.88 -31.67 3.58
CA PRO A 23 3.47 -30.98 2.37
C PRO A 23 3.81 -29.50 2.50
N ARG A 24 4.78 -29.06 1.73
CA ARG A 24 5.10 -27.64 1.56
C ARG A 24 3.88 -26.99 0.91
N ALA A 25 3.19 -26.10 1.62
CA ALA A 25 2.18 -25.25 0.99
C ALA A 25 2.82 -24.55 -0.20
N ARG A 26 2.36 -24.87 -1.41
CA ARG A 26 2.79 -24.17 -2.62
C ARG A 26 2.34 -22.73 -2.51
N ALA A 27 3.27 -21.83 -2.29
CA ALA A 27 3.05 -20.41 -2.51
C ALA A 27 2.70 -20.22 -3.99
N PHE A 28 1.63 -19.48 -4.27
CA PHE A 28 1.29 -19.08 -5.63
C PHE A 28 2.39 -18.11 -6.07
N ASP A 29 3.40 -18.64 -6.74
CA ASP A 29 4.39 -17.82 -7.44
C ASP A 29 3.69 -17.34 -8.71
N GLY A 30 3.48 -16.03 -8.85
CA GLY A 30 2.77 -15.42 -9.98
C GLY A 30 3.39 -15.70 -11.35
N ASN A 31 4.40 -16.56 -11.42
CA ASN A 31 5.09 -17.00 -12.61
C ASN A 31 4.91 -18.49 -12.96
N GLU A 32 4.10 -19.28 -12.18
CA GLU A 32 4.00 -20.73 -12.47
C GLU A 32 3.05 -21.10 -13.61
N ASP A 33 2.21 -20.19 -14.09
CA ASP A 33 1.29 -20.50 -15.20
C ASP A 33 1.69 -19.79 -16.48
N GLY A 34 2.85 -19.67 -16.97
CA GLY A 34 3.17 -19.14 -18.30
C GLY A 34 2.14 -18.09 -18.81
N GLU A 35 1.50 -17.36 -17.90
CA GLU A 35 0.55 -16.31 -18.23
C GLU A 35 1.33 -15.24 -19.00
N ASP A 36 0.89 -15.07 -20.23
CA ASP A 36 1.43 -14.10 -21.17
C ASP A 36 1.48 -12.72 -20.48
N ASP A 37 2.67 -12.31 -20.04
CA ASP A 37 2.95 -11.03 -19.36
C ASP A 37 2.36 -9.81 -20.09
N ASN A 38 1.86 -10.03 -21.32
CA ASN A 38 1.26 -9.03 -22.17
C ASN A 38 -0.28 -8.97 -22.07
N LYS A 39 -0.92 -9.82 -21.28
CA LYS A 39 -2.39 -9.79 -21.15
C LYS A 39 -2.85 -8.61 -20.28
N SER A 40 -3.95 -8.00 -20.70
CA SER A 40 -4.66 -7.00 -19.91
C SER A 40 -5.33 -7.65 -18.70
N TYR A 41 -5.33 -6.93 -17.57
CA TYR A 41 -5.95 -7.36 -16.31
C TYR A 41 -6.60 -6.17 -15.60
N ALA A 42 -7.24 -6.42 -14.46
CA ALA A 42 -7.80 -5.37 -13.63
C ALA A 42 -7.34 -5.51 -12.18
N ILE A 43 -7.19 -4.39 -11.49
CA ILE A 43 -6.94 -4.29 -10.06
C ILE A 43 -8.01 -3.40 -9.39
N GLY A 44 -8.15 -3.52 -8.06
CA GLY A 44 -9.04 -2.66 -7.26
C GLY A 44 -8.25 -1.77 -6.32
N LEU A 45 -8.58 -0.48 -6.27
CA LEU A 45 -8.01 0.49 -5.33
C LEU A 45 -9.10 1.00 -4.40
N TRP A 46 -8.81 1.13 -3.11
CA TRP A 46 -9.70 1.61 -2.07
C TRP A 46 -8.90 2.02 -0.83
N GLY A 47 -9.46 2.84 0.04
CA GLY A 47 -8.84 3.28 1.28
C GLY A 47 -9.73 4.24 2.06
N ASP A 48 -9.20 4.84 3.13
CA ASP A 48 -9.88 5.81 4.00
C ASP A 48 -11.25 5.29 4.51
N LEU A 49 -11.33 4.00 4.85
CA LEU A 49 -12.55 3.27 5.22
C LEU A 49 -12.24 2.08 6.16
N PRO A 50 -13.15 1.77 7.15
CA PRO A 50 -14.37 2.49 7.53
C PRO A 50 -14.12 3.52 8.64
N TYR A 51 -14.79 4.69 8.59
CA TYR A 51 -14.72 5.71 9.64
C TYR A 51 -15.93 5.71 10.58
N SER A 52 -16.90 4.84 10.31
CA SER A 52 -18.11 4.69 11.15
C SER A 52 -18.66 3.27 11.10
N ALA A 53 -19.56 2.94 12.04
CA ALA A 53 -20.26 1.65 12.03
C ALA A 53 -21.09 1.43 10.75
N GLY A 54 -21.66 2.50 10.18
CA GLY A 54 -22.38 2.44 8.91
C GLY A 54 -21.45 2.10 7.75
N GLN A 55 -20.25 2.70 7.73
CA GLN A 55 -19.24 2.40 6.72
C GLN A 55 -18.65 1.01 6.89
N ALA A 56 -18.56 0.47 8.10
CA ALA A 56 -18.14 -0.92 8.33
C ALA A 56 -19.08 -1.93 7.64
N ILE A 57 -20.38 -1.62 7.58
CA ILE A 57 -21.34 -2.40 6.77
C ILE A 57 -21.07 -2.17 5.27
N GLY A 58 -20.84 -0.93 4.88
CA GLY A 58 -20.53 -0.55 3.52
C GLY A 58 -19.26 -1.22 2.97
N VAL A 59 -18.21 -1.36 3.80
CA VAL A 59 -16.97 -2.07 3.42
C VAL A 59 -17.23 -3.53 3.10
N LYS A 60 -18.12 -4.20 3.84
CA LYS A 60 -18.52 -5.58 3.50
C LYS A 60 -19.20 -5.68 2.15
N ASN A 61 -20.05 -4.70 1.81
CA ASN A 61 -20.67 -4.61 0.50
C ASN A 61 -19.65 -4.33 -0.62
N LEU A 62 -18.69 -3.43 -0.36
CA LEU A 62 -17.58 -3.11 -1.27
C LEU A 62 -16.74 -4.37 -1.54
N ILE A 63 -16.37 -5.13 -0.51
CA ILE A 63 -15.63 -6.38 -0.65
C ILE A 63 -16.44 -7.42 -1.46
N ALA A 64 -17.74 -7.51 -1.23
CA ALA A 64 -18.61 -8.40 -2.00
C ALA A 64 -18.64 -8.01 -3.48
N ASP A 65 -18.71 -6.71 -3.80
CA ASP A 65 -18.67 -6.17 -5.16
C ASP A 65 -17.33 -6.46 -5.85
N MET A 66 -16.20 -6.22 -5.16
CA MET A 66 -14.88 -6.60 -5.67
C MET A 66 -14.75 -8.10 -5.89
N ASN A 67 -15.27 -8.92 -4.97
CA ASN A 67 -15.23 -10.38 -5.04
C ASN A 67 -16.11 -10.97 -6.15
N ALA A 68 -17.06 -10.21 -6.68
CA ALA A 68 -17.84 -10.56 -7.84
C ALA A 68 -17.09 -10.30 -9.17
N GLN A 69 -15.96 -9.61 -9.11
CA GLN A 69 -15.15 -9.26 -10.28
C GLN A 69 -13.83 -10.06 -10.32
N ARG A 70 -13.28 -10.20 -11.52
CA ARG A 70 -11.95 -10.83 -11.69
C ARG A 70 -10.87 -9.76 -11.53
N LEU A 71 -10.27 -9.69 -10.35
CA LEU A 71 -9.18 -8.79 -10.03
C LEU A 71 -7.87 -9.60 -9.85
N ALA A 72 -6.78 -9.07 -10.40
CA ALA A 72 -5.44 -9.62 -10.20
C ALA A 72 -5.00 -9.48 -8.75
N PHE A 73 -5.25 -8.30 -8.17
CA PHE A 73 -5.09 -7.97 -6.76
C PHE A 73 -5.89 -6.72 -6.41
N THR A 74 -5.96 -6.41 -5.12
CA THR A 74 -6.47 -5.13 -4.61
C THR A 74 -5.38 -4.42 -3.82
N ALA A 75 -5.46 -3.10 -3.70
CA ALA A 75 -4.61 -2.32 -2.82
C ALA A 75 -5.45 -1.32 -2.02
N HIS A 76 -5.20 -1.28 -0.71
CA HIS A 76 -5.76 -0.30 0.21
C HIS A 76 -4.70 0.74 0.51
N ASP A 77 -5.03 2.00 0.34
CA ASP A 77 -4.07 3.10 0.45
C ASP A 77 -3.98 3.76 1.83
N GLY A 78 -4.48 3.07 2.88
CA GLY A 78 -4.34 3.50 4.27
C GLY A 78 -5.64 3.94 4.90
N ASP A 79 -5.57 4.30 6.18
CA ASP A 79 -6.66 4.78 7.02
C ASP A 79 -7.77 3.74 7.27
N LEU A 80 -7.54 2.91 8.29
CA LEU A 80 -8.44 1.84 8.71
C LEU A 80 -9.55 2.32 9.65
N LYS A 81 -9.50 3.60 10.08
CA LYS A 81 -10.42 4.23 11.03
C LYS A 81 -10.39 5.74 10.87
N ALA A 82 -11.37 6.44 11.46
CA ALA A 82 -11.30 7.90 11.58
C ALA A 82 -10.16 8.35 12.53
N GLY A 83 -9.51 9.48 12.23
CA GLY A 83 -8.41 10.02 13.04
C GLY A 83 -8.75 10.22 14.53
N SER A 84 -10.00 10.53 14.85
CA SER A 84 -10.48 10.67 16.25
C SER A 84 -10.81 9.33 16.94
N THR A 85 -10.80 8.21 16.23
CA THR A 85 -11.09 6.89 16.82
C THR A 85 -9.86 6.36 17.55
N VAL A 86 -10.07 5.84 18.77
CA VAL A 86 -8.99 5.23 19.57
C VAL A 86 -8.43 4.00 18.87
N CYS A 87 -7.10 3.84 18.87
CA CYS A 87 -6.38 2.76 18.24
C CYS A 87 -6.46 1.45 19.06
N LEU A 88 -7.65 0.89 19.17
CA LEU A 88 -7.87 -0.39 19.85
C LEU A 88 -7.44 -1.56 18.93
N ASP A 89 -6.97 -2.66 19.53
CA ASP A 89 -6.61 -3.87 18.80
C ASP A 89 -7.74 -4.38 17.88
N THR A 90 -9.00 -4.13 18.24
CA THR A 90 -10.16 -4.49 17.43
C THR A 90 -10.20 -3.78 16.09
N VAL A 91 -9.68 -2.57 15.98
CA VAL A 91 -9.59 -1.85 14.70
C VAL A 91 -8.73 -2.64 13.70
N TYR A 92 -7.56 -3.06 14.14
CA TYR A 92 -6.60 -3.78 13.29
C TYR A 92 -7.05 -5.21 12.99
N THR A 93 -7.66 -5.90 13.98
CA THR A 93 -8.18 -7.26 13.77
C THR A 93 -9.39 -7.28 12.85
N ASP A 94 -10.26 -6.28 12.92
CA ASP A 94 -11.38 -6.10 12.00
C ASP A 94 -10.88 -5.81 10.59
N ALA A 95 -9.91 -4.90 10.43
CA ALA A 95 -9.27 -4.61 9.16
C ALA A 95 -8.61 -5.85 8.54
N LEU A 96 -7.88 -6.64 9.35
CA LEU A 96 -7.33 -7.92 8.91
C LEU A 96 -8.43 -8.87 8.43
N GLY A 97 -9.58 -8.86 9.10
CA GLY A 97 -10.78 -9.59 8.68
C GLY A 97 -11.31 -9.15 7.32
N TYR A 98 -11.36 -7.83 7.08
CA TYR A 98 -11.75 -7.28 5.78
C TYR A 98 -10.78 -7.70 4.67
N PHE A 99 -9.47 -7.52 4.87
CA PHE A 99 -8.48 -7.94 3.89
C PHE A 99 -8.56 -9.43 3.57
N ASN A 100 -8.67 -10.29 4.58
CA ASN A 100 -8.75 -11.73 4.39
C ASN A 100 -10.10 -12.20 3.82
N SER A 101 -11.11 -11.34 3.75
CA SER A 101 -12.38 -11.60 3.05
C SER A 101 -12.30 -11.36 1.55
N LEU A 102 -11.26 -10.67 1.06
CA LEU A 102 -11.00 -10.49 -0.36
C LEU A 102 -10.49 -11.78 -0.99
N LYS A 103 -11.12 -12.20 -2.11
CA LYS A 103 -10.69 -13.39 -2.87
C LYS A 103 -9.35 -13.16 -3.56
N ALA A 104 -9.11 -11.94 -4.04
CA ALA A 104 -7.85 -11.54 -4.67
C ALA A 104 -6.77 -11.27 -3.61
N PRO A 105 -5.48 -11.31 -3.98
CA PRO A 105 -4.41 -10.78 -3.14
C PRO A 105 -4.72 -9.34 -2.72
N ALA A 106 -4.45 -8.96 -1.47
CA ALA A 106 -4.73 -7.63 -0.95
C ALA A 106 -3.44 -6.99 -0.43
N ALA A 107 -2.93 -5.98 -1.15
CA ALA A 107 -1.86 -5.12 -0.71
C ALA A 107 -2.41 -4.01 0.20
N PHE A 108 -1.56 -3.48 1.08
CA PHE A 108 -1.90 -2.45 2.04
C PHE A 108 -0.70 -1.52 2.26
N THR A 109 -0.94 -0.26 2.59
CA THR A 109 0.03 0.69 3.13
C THR A 109 -0.62 1.42 4.29
N PRO A 110 0.09 1.70 5.41
CA PRO A 110 -0.47 2.44 6.54
C PRO A 110 -0.88 3.87 6.20
N GLY A 111 -1.90 4.40 6.88
CA GLY A 111 -2.28 5.80 6.87
C GLY A 111 -1.97 6.51 8.19
N ASP A 112 -2.17 7.82 8.29
CA ASP A 112 -1.92 8.57 9.52
C ASP A 112 -2.91 8.19 10.62
N ASN A 113 -4.17 7.96 10.29
CA ASN A 113 -5.16 7.52 11.25
C ASN A 113 -4.81 6.19 11.92
N ASP A 114 -4.02 5.36 11.24
CA ASP A 114 -3.74 4.00 11.69
C ASP A 114 -2.68 3.98 12.80
N TRP A 115 -1.76 4.94 12.80
CA TRP A 115 -0.67 4.94 13.77
C TRP A 115 -0.24 6.33 14.27
N THR A 116 -0.01 7.35 13.41
CA THR A 116 0.45 8.67 13.91
C THR A 116 -0.59 9.31 14.82
N ASP A 117 -1.85 9.31 14.40
CA ASP A 117 -2.96 9.88 15.13
C ASP A 117 -3.28 9.15 16.46
N CYS A 118 -2.71 7.99 16.69
CA CYS A 118 -2.97 7.21 17.88
C CYS A 118 -2.48 7.89 19.14
N ASP A 119 -1.40 8.65 19.09
CA ASP A 119 -0.85 9.37 20.24
C ASP A 119 -1.68 10.60 20.66
N ARG A 120 -2.69 10.99 19.89
CA ARG A 120 -3.73 11.95 20.29
C ARG A 120 -4.55 11.45 21.49
N THR A 121 -4.51 10.13 21.74
CA THR A 121 -5.15 9.50 22.89
C THR A 121 -4.11 9.14 23.95
N ALA A 122 -4.29 9.61 25.18
CA ALA A 122 -3.37 9.32 26.28
C ALA A 122 -3.17 7.81 26.49
N GLY A 123 -1.92 7.37 26.60
CA GLY A 123 -1.54 5.97 26.77
C GLY A 123 -1.26 5.22 25.47
N TYR A 124 -1.46 5.82 24.31
CA TYR A 124 -1.04 5.26 23.02
C TYR A 124 0.24 5.93 22.53
N SER A 125 1.01 5.19 21.73
CA SER A 125 2.23 5.65 21.09
C SER A 125 2.12 5.35 19.58
N SER A 126 2.37 6.35 18.76
CA SER A 126 2.39 6.21 17.31
C SER A 126 3.30 5.07 16.84
N LEU A 127 4.56 5.04 17.29
CA LEU A 127 5.51 3.99 16.91
C LEU A 127 5.13 2.60 17.44
N ALA A 128 4.48 2.50 18.61
CA ALA A 128 3.99 1.21 19.09
C ALA A 128 2.86 0.66 18.19
N GLN A 129 2.00 1.54 17.70
CA GLN A 129 0.93 1.14 16.78
C GLN A 129 1.46 0.77 15.39
N LEU A 130 2.45 1.50 14.88
CA LEU A 130 3.12 1.11 13.63
C LEU A 130 3.80 -0.25 13.76
N ASP A 131 4.46 -0.55 14.89
CA ASP A 131 5.05 -1.88 15.11
C ASP A 131 3.97 -2.97 15.24
N HIS A 132 2.81 -2.63 15.80
CA HIS A 132 1.66 -3.55 15.82
C HIS A 132 1.15 -3.85 14.40
N GLU A 133 1.03 -2.85 13.54
CA GLU A 133 0.69 -3.06 12.12
C GLU A 133 1.74 -3.89 11.39
N ARG A 134 3.03 -3.62 11.61
CA ARG A 134 4.14 -4.40 11.05
C ARG A 134 4.02 -5.87 11.40
N LEU A 135 3.62 -6.15 12.64
CA LEU A 135 3.42 -7.53 13.13
C LEU A 135 2.18 -8.18 12.53
N LEU A 136 1.07 -7.45 12.38
CA LEU A 136 -0.20 -8.01 11.89
C LEU A 136 -0.26 -8.13 10.37
N PHE A 137 0.12 -7.08 9.64
CA PHE A 137 -0.12 -6.98 8.21
C PHE A 137 1.12 -7.28 7.37
N PHE A 138 2.33 -7.13 7.95
CA PHE A 138 3.58 -7.17 7.20
C PHE A 138 4.57 -8.22 7.69
N ASN A 139 4.14 -9.20 8.47
CA ASN A 139 4.97 -10.26 9.05
C ASN A 139 5.51 -11.28 8.04
N THR A 140 5.06 -11.23 6.79
CA THR A 140 5.50 -12.11 5.70
C THR A 140 5.84 -11.29 4.45
N SER A 141 6.48 -11.91 3.47
CA SER A 141 6.71 -11.32 2.14
C SER A 141 5.54 -11.51 1.17
N TYR A 142 4.34 -11.77 1.68
CA TYR A 142 3.14 -11.98 0.87
C TYR A 142 2.06 -10.96 1.23
N THR A 143 1.19 -10.66 0.26
CA THR A 143 -0.01 -9.86 0.48
C THR A 143 -0.97 -10.56 1.45
N LEU A 144 -1.92 -9.80 1.98
CA LEU A 144 -3.13 -10.29 2.61
C LEU A 144 -4.09 -10.86 1.55
N GLY A 145 -5.33 -11.17 1.92
CA GLY A 145 -6.33 -11.78 1.03
C GLY A 145 -6.29 -13.29 1.03
N GLN A 146 -7.28 -13.93 0.36
CA GLN A 146 -7.36 -15.39 0.28
C GLN A 146 -6.30 -15.96 -0.66
N LYS A 147 -6.05 -15.30 -1.78
CA LYS A 147 -4.89 -15.57 -2.64
C LYS A 147 -3.72 -14.71 -2.18
N LYS A 148 -2.52 -15.18 -2.45
CA LYS A 148 -1.29 -14.51 -2.02
C LYS A 148 -0.45 -14.12 -3.24
N LEU A 149 0.10 -12.90 -3.19
CA LEU A 149 1.07 -12.40 -4.14
C LEU A 149 2.37 -12.11 -3.38
N ARG A 150 3.49 -12.57 -3.91
CA ARG A 150 4.79 -12.29 -3.31
C ARG A 150 5.18 -10.84 -3.55
N GLN A 151 5.75 -10.22 -2.53
CA GLN A 151 6.24 -8.85 -2.56
C GLN A 151 7.68 -8.79 -2.07
N ASP A 152 8.50 -7.95 -2.68
CA ASP A 152 9.77 -7.52 -2.10
C ASP A 152 9.50 -6.62 -0.91
N VAL A 153 10.34 -6.74 0.11
CA VAL A 153 10.23 -6.04 1.40
C VAL A 153 11.43 -5.14 1.57
N GLN A 154 11.24 -3.91 2.01
CA GLN A 154 12.34 -3.01 2.27
C GLN A 154 13.07 -3.40 3.57
N ALA A 155 14.32 -3.86 3.44
CA ALA A 155 15.19 -4.18 4.57
C ALA A 155 16.08 -3.01 4.98
N THR A 156 16.42 -2.13 4.06
CA THR A 156 17.29 -0.96 4.25
C THR A 156 16.93 0.17 3.29
N PRO A 157 17.14 1.47 3.62
CA PRO A 157 17.51 1.96 4.96
C PRO A 157 16.50 1.58 6.05
N LEU A 158 16.88 1.75 7.31
CA LEU A 158 16.01 1.41 8.44
C LEU A 158 15.06 2.55 8.77
N CYS A 159 13.89 2.20 9.25
CA CYS A 159 12.92 3.07 9.91
C CYS A 159 13.10 3.03 11.44
N LEU A 160 12.29 3.80 12.16
CA LEU A 160 12.20 3.68 13.61
C LEU A 160 10.99 2.83 14.02
N GLY A 161 11.17 2.07 15.08
CA GLY A 161 10.16 1.36 15.83
C GLY A 161 10.01 1.93 17.23
N PHE A 162 9.16 1.33 18.04
CA PHE A 162 8.88 1.74 19.41
C PHE A 162 10.17 1.89 20.23
N GLY A 163 10.24 2.95 21.04
CA GLY A 163 11.42 3.30 21.83
C GLY A 163 12.62 3.80 20.99
N GLY A 164 12.41 4.21 19.74
CA GLY A 164 13.46 4.71 18.85
C GLY A 164 14.40 3.61 18.32
N THR A 165 13.98 2.36 18.35
CA THR A 165 14.73 1.23 17.81
C THR A 165 14.81 1.29 16.29
N SER A 166 15.97 0.96 15.71
CA SER A 166 16.09 0.87 14.24
C SER A 166 15.55 -0.48 13.75
N VAL A 167 14.57 -0.44 12.86
CA VAL A 167 13.88 -1.62 12.31
C VAL A 167 13.77 -1.54 10.80
N PRO A 168 13.65 -2.67 10.07
CA PRO A 168 13.30 -2.64 8.65
C PRO A 168 11.94 -1.95 8.42
N CYS A 169 11.82 -1.20 7.32
CA CYS A 169 10.55 -0.58 6.90
C CYS A 169 9.69 -1.62 6.16
N VAL A 170 9.25 -2.65 6.88
CA VAL A 170 8.58 -3.81 6.28
C VAL A 170 7.22 -3.49 5.65
N GLU A 171 6.63 -2.36 5.98
CA GLU A 171 5.42 -1.82 5.38
C GLU A 171 5.64 -1.32 3.93
N ASN A 172 6.86 -0.98 3.58
CA ASN A 172 7.21 -0.60 2.21
C ASN A 172 7.40 -1.87 1.36
N ARG A 173 6.55 -2.03 0.36
CA ARG A 173 6.48 -3.23 -0.49
C ARG A 173 6.66 -2.87 -1.96
N ARG A 174 7.14 -3.83 -2.75
CA ARG A 174 7.25 -3.72 -4.19
C ARG A 174 7.01 -5.09 -4.85
N TRP A 175 6.35 -5.09 -6.01
CA TRP A 175 6.16 -6.29 -6.81
C TRP A 175 6.02 -5.93 -8.29
N THR A 176 6.20 -6.90 -9.16
CA THR A 176 5.90 -6.75 -10.59
C THR A 176 4.76 -7.69 -10.93
N TYR A 177 3.77 -7.21 -11.66
CA TYR A 177 2.68 -8.00 -12.20
C TYR A 177 2.35 -7.51 -13.61
N GLY A 178 2.27 -8.41 -14.60
CA GLY A 178 1.95 -8.08 -16.00
C GLY A 178 2.76 -6.90 -16.54
N LYS A 179 4.09 -6.92 -16.41
CA LYS A 179 5.03 -5.87 -16.85
C LYS A 179 4.80 -4.48 -16.23
N VAL A 180 4.09 -4.38 -15.12
CA VAL A 180 3.96 -3.16 -14.36
C VAL A 180 4.61 -3.35 -13.00
N THR A 181 5.43 -2.38 -12.59
CA THR A 181 6.01 -2.33 -11.24
C THR A 181 5.09 -1.55 -10.32
N TYR A 182 4.73 -2.17 -9.20
CA TYR A 182 3.92 -1.61 -8.12
C TYR A 182 4.78 -1.39 -6.89
N VAL A 183 4.54 -0.31 -6.16
CA VAL A 183 5.24 -0.01 -4.91
C VAL A 183 4.30 0.67 -3.92
N THR A 184 4.28 0.19 -2.68
CA THR A 184 3.66 0.89 -1.55
C THR A 184 4.71 1.63 -0.75
N LEU A 185 4.34 2.81 -0.25
CA LEU A 185 5.19 3.68 0.55
C LEU A 185 4.41 4.19 1.76
N ASN A 186 4.98 4.08 2.93
CA ASN A 186 4.42 4.67 4.15
C ASN A 186 4.63 6.19 4.15
N ILE A 187 3.84 6.89 3.32
CA ILE A 187 3.75 8.35 3.27
C ILE A 187 2.32 8.71 3.61
N GLN A 188 2.11 9.52 4.61
CA GLN A 188 0.82 9.75 5.23
C GLN A 188 0.45 11.21 5.37
N GLY A 189 -0.78 11.47 5.77
CA GLY A 189 -1.31 12.79 6.07
C GLY A 189 -0.52 13.55 7.14
N SER A 190 -1.12 14.57 7.72
CA SER A 190 -0.55 15.37 8.82
C SER A 190 0.88 15.89 8.52
N CYS A 191 1.09 16.44 7.30
CA CYS A 191 2.41 16.85 6.78
C CYS A 191 3.46 15.72 6.88
N ASN A 192 3.06 14.49 6.56
CA ASN A 192 3.93 13.32 6.67
C ASN A 192 4.47 13.11 8.10
N ASN A 193 3.61 13.25 9.13
CA ASN A 193 3.90 13.16 10.57
C ASN A 193 4.64 14.39 11.17
N LEU A 194 4.82 15.49 10.45
CA LEU A 194 5.46 16.69 11.02
C LEU A 194 4.46 17.74 11.54
N CYS A 195 3.18 17.59 11.26
CA CYS A 195 2.11 18.49 11.68
C CYS A 195 1.11 17.82 12.65
N ASP A 196 1.38 16.62 13.09
CA ASP A 196 0.51 15.95 14.05
C ASP A 196 0.63 16.57 15.45
N THR A 197 -0.22 16.14 16.39
CA THR A 197 -0.27 16.63 17.78
C THR A 197 1.05 16.44 18.51
N LEU A 198 1.75 15.33 18.25
CA LEU A 198 3.08 15.01 18.78
C LEU A 198 4.04 14.67 17.62
N PRO A 199 4.50 15.66 16.87
CA PRO A 199 5.33 15.43 15.70
C PRO A 199 6.67 14.80 16.08
N ASP A 200 7.10 13.76 15.36
CA ASP A 200 8.39 13.09 15.56
C ASP A 200 9.32 13.33 14.35
N ALA A 201 10.20 14.31 14.48
CA ALA A 201 11.15 14.67 13.43
C ALA A 201 12.19 13.58 13.16
N ALA A 202 12.53 12.75 14.15
CA ALA A 202 13.50 11.66 13.98
C ALA A 202 12.87 10.49 13.21
N GLU A 203 11.62 10.14 13.56
CA GLU A 203 10.83 9.15 12.82
C GLU A 203 10.66 9.60 11.36
N PHE A 204 10.16 10.82 11.16
CA PHE A 204 10.00 11.40 9.83
C PHE A 204 11.29 11.30 9.00
N ALA A 205 12.42 11.74 9.54
CA ALA A 205 13.68 11.76 8.81
C ALA A 205 14.11 10.35 8.38
N ALA A 206 13.99 9.36 9.25
CA ALA A 206 14.34 7.97 8.94
C ALA A 206 13.40 7.39 7.88
N ARG A 207 12.09 7.52 8.06
CA ARG A 207 11.08 6.98 7.14
C ARG A 207 11.09 7.69 5.79
N ASN A 208 11.21 9.03 5.76
CA ASN A 208 11.30 9.79 4.51
C ASN A 208 12.51 9.39 3.67
N ALA A 209 13.68 9.23 4.29
CA ALA A 209 14.88 8.72 3.63
C ALA A 209 14.68 7.31 3.08
N ALA A 210 14.04 6.42 3.85
CA ALA A 210 13.72 5.06 3.45
C ALA A 210 12.73 5.02 2.28
N ASN A 211 11.65 5.80 2.33
CA ASN A 211 10.65 5.91 1.28
C ASN A 211 11.26 6.39 -0.04
N ILE A 212 12.09 7.45 0.00
CA ILE A 212 12.78 7.97 -1.18
C ILE A 212 13.72 6.91 -1.78
N ALA A 213 14.47 6.21 -0.95
CA ALA A 213 15.39 5.16 -1.40
C ALA A 213 14.62 3.99 -2.04
N TRP A 214 13.50 3.57 -1.44
CA TRP A 214 12.68 2.47 -1.96
C TRP A 214 11.99 2.82 -3.25
N MET A 215 11.44 4.04 -3.35
CA MET A 215 10.88 4.57 -4.59
C MET A 215 11.92 4.57 -5.72
N LYS A 216 13.12 5.12 -5.49
CA LYS A 216 14.20 5.13 -6.48
C LYS A 216 14.58 3.71 -6.92
N LEU A 217 14.64 2.78 -5.97
CA LEU A 217 14.90 1.38 -6.27
C LEU A 217 13.78 0.77 -7.12
N ALA A 218 12.50 1.11 -6.85
CA ALA A 218 11.38 0.66 -7.67
C ALA A 218 11.50 1.14 -9.12
N PHE A 219 11.85 2.40 -9.36
CA PHE A 219 12.11 2.90 -10.72
C PHE A 219 13.34 2.25 -11.39
N SER A 220 14.40 2.00 -10.63
CA SER A 220 15.59 1.29 -11.12
C SER A 220 15.23 -0.12 -11.58
N GLU A 221 14.51 -0.88 -10.75
CA GLU A 221 14.05 -2.23 -11.11
C GLU A 221 13.04 -2.21 -12.27
N ALA A 222 12.14 -1.22 -12.32
CA ALA A 222 11.23 -1.05 -13.45
C ALA A 222 11.98 -0.83 -14.78
N LYS A 223 13.04 -0.03 -14.77
CA LYS A 223 13.92 0.16 -15.94
C LYS A 223 14.65 -1.13 -16.33
N LYS A 224 15.23 -1.83 -15.36
CA LYS A 224 15.95 -3.10 -15.55
C LYS A 224 15.03 -4.18 -16.10
N ASN A 225 13.81 -4.32 -15.56
CA ASN A 225 12.82 -5.30 -15.95
C ASN A 225 12.01 -4.86 -17.19
N ARG A 226 12.32 -3.70 -17.76
CA ARG A 226 11.61 -3.12 -18.92
C ARG A 226 10.11 -2.96 -18.66
N SER A 227 9.70 -2.63 -17.43
CA SER A 227 8.30 -2.42 -17.09
C SER A 227 7.67 -1.38 -18.02
N SER A 228 6.40 -1.59 -18.35
CA SER A 228 5.62 -0.68 -19.19
C SER A 228 5.19 0.56 -18.40
N ALA A 229 5.01 0.43 -17.08
CA ALA A 229 4.59 1.50 -16.18
C ALA A 229 5.05 1.25 -14.74
N VAL A 230 4.92 2.29 -13.91
CA VAL A 230 5.07 2.22 -12.44
C VAL A 230 3.79 2.73 -11.80
N MET A 231 3.29 2.05 -10.75
CA MET A 231 2.23 2.55 -9.88
C MET A 231 2.76 2.65 -8.45
N ILE A 232 2.67 3.85 -7.87
CA ILE A 232 3.04 4.15 -6.49
C ILE A 232 1.75 4.32 -5.70
N ILE A 233 1.68 3.72 -4.52
CA ILE A 233 0.51 3.74 -3.63
C ILE A 233 0.98 4.21 -2.25
N SER A 234 0.36 5.25 -1.73
CA SER A 234 0.58 5.79 -0.38
C SER A 234 -0.73 6.35 0.16
N GLN A 235 -0.80 6.74 1.42
CA GLN A 235 -2.03 7.31 1.96
C GLN A 235 -2.06 8.84 1.78
N GLY A 236 -1.05 9.56 2.23
CA GLY A 236 -1.08 11.01 2.30
C GLY A 236 -1.24 11.72 0.95
N ASN A 237 -2.04 12.77 0.92
CA ASN A 237 -2.13 13.69 -0.21
C ASN A 237 -0.99 14.71 -0.12
N PRO A 238 0.08 14.59 -0.91
CA PRO A 238 1.21 15.51 -0.79
C PRO A 238 0.94 16.89 -1.40
N GLY A 239 -0.19 17.07 -2.12
CA GLY A 239 -0.44 18.21 -2.97
C GLY A 239 0.53 18.31 -4.15
N PHE A 240 0.05 18.76 -5.30
CA PHE A 240 0.87 18.89 -6.51
C PHE A 240 0.81 20.28 -7.12
N ASP A 241 -0.21 21.07 -6.82
CA ASP A 241 -0.47 22.37 -7.41
C ASP A 241 -1.08 23.36 -6.39
N ALA A 242 -1.37 24.58 -6.82
CA ALA A 242 -1.93 25.66 -6.01
C ALA A 242 -3.45 25.82 -6.20
N THR A 243 -4.12 24.89 -6.85
CA THR A 243 -5.50 25.13 -7.34
C THR A 243 -6.59 24.77 -6.34
N ASP A 244 -6.29 23.94 -5.34
CA ASP A 244 -7.29 23.51 -4.36
C ASP A 244 -6.74 23.43 -2.94
N SER A 245 -6.94 24.52 -2.18
CA SER A 245 -6.51 24.59 -0.77
C SER A 245 -7.41 23.80 0.20
N THR A 246 -8.52 23.26 -0.27
CA THR A 246 -9.47 22.50 0.57
C THR A 246 -9.20 21.00 0.57
N ARG A 247 -8.32 20.53 -0.32
CA ARG A 247 -8.10 19.13 -0.63
C ARG A 247 -6.65 18.66 -0.47
N GLY A 248 -5.88 19.37 0.32
CA GLY A 248 -4.49 19.02 0.62
C GLY A 248 -3.54 20.22 0.61
N PRO A 249 -2.24 20.00 0.73
CA PRO A 249 -1.25 21.08 0.71
C PRO A 249 -1.29 21.88 -0.59
N VAL A 250 -1.28 23.21 -0.46
CA VAL A 250 -1.15 24.13 -1.60
C VAL A 250 0.33 24.29 -1.92
N ARG A 251 0.71 23.97 -3.15
CA ARG A 251 2.12 23.99 -3.57
C ARG A 251 2.37 24.91 -4.75
N ASN A 252 3.51 25.56 -4.73
CA ASN A 252 4.06 26.13 -5.96
C ASN A 252 4.43 24.98 -6.91
N ALA A 253 3.74 24.89 -8.03
CA ALA A 253 3.84 23.75 -8.92
C ALA A 253 5.24 23.52 -9.53
N THR A 254 6.08 24.56 -9.64
CA THR A 254 7.44 24.45 -10.18
C THR A 254 8.48 24.17 -9.09
N THR A 255 8.42 24.85 -7.95
CA THR A 255 9.37 24.69 -6.84
C THR A 255 9.00 23.57 -5.88
N LEU A 256 7.74 23.15 -5.90
CA LEU A 256 7.11 22.18 -4.99
C LEU A 256 7.15 22.64 -3.52
N ALA A 257 7.43 23.91 -3.25
CA ALA A 257 7.32 24.46 -1.92
C ALA A 257 5.86 24.60 -1.51
N GLU A 258 5.54 24.20 -0.30
CA GLU A 258 4.21 24.38 0.29
C GLU A 258 3.99 25.87 0.62
N ALA A 259 2.80 26.36 0.31
CA ALA A 259 2.48 27.78 0.45
C ALA A 259 1.61 28.08 1.67
N ASN A 260 0.92 27.09 2.23
CA ASN A 260 -0.09 27.26 3.26
C ASN A 260 0.25 26.59 4.60
N ALA A 261 1.44 26.01 4.76
CA ALA A 261 1.92 25.47 6.02
C ALA A 261 3.35 25.94 6.33
N ALA A 262 3.66 26.02 7.63
CA ALA A 262 5.01 26.35 8.10
C ALA A 262 5.98 25.15 7.99
N THR A 263 5.44 23.94 7.94
CA THR A 263 6.19 22.69 7.90
C THR A 263 5.82 21.91 6.64
N ASP A 264 6.82 21.53 5.86
CA ASP A 264 6.64 20.80 4.61
C ASP A 264 7.29 19.41 4.68
N GLY A 265 6.51 18.41 4.97
CA GLY A 265 6.95 17.00 5.05
C GLY A 265 7.02 16.26 3.73
N PHE A 266 6.57 16.85 2.62
CA PHE A 266 6.47 16.16 1.33
C PHE A 266 7.46 16.64 0.27
N LYS A 267 8.03 17.83 0.41
CA LYS A 267 8.83 18.49 -0.63
C LYS A 267 10.00 17.65 -1.12
N GLU A 268 10.77 17.07 -0.23
CA GLU A 268 11.92 16.24 -0.61
C GLU A 268 11.49 15.00 -1.41
N PHE A 269 10.44 14.35 -0.95
CA PHE A 269 9.85 13.20 -1.65
C PHE A 269 9.35 13.60 -3.04
N LEU A 270 8.60 14.69 -3.14
CA LEU A 270 8.07 15.19 -4.42
C LEU A 270 9.17 15.60 -5.41
N LEU A 271 10.26 16.21 -4.93
CA LEU A 271 11.43 16.53 -5.76
C LEU A 271 12.08 15.24 -6.31
N ALA A 272 12.23 14.22 -5.48
CA ALA A 272 12.75 12.92 -5.89
C ALA A 272 11.81 12.21 -6.86
N LEU A 273 10.50 12.19 -6.58
CA LEU A 273 9.47 11.62 -7.45
C LEU A 273 9.48 12.29 -8.82
N ARG A 274 9.52 13.61 -8.87
CA ARG A 274 9.58 14.39 -10.12
C ARG A 274 10.77 14.00 -10.99
N ALA A 275 11.94 13.84 -10.38
CA ALA A 275 13.14 13.42 -11.09
C ALA A 275 13.01 12.01 -11.69
N GLU A 276 12.46 11.06 -10.92
CA GLU A 276 12.26 9.69 -11.40
C GLU A 276 11.19 9.59 -12.49
N VAL A 277 10.07 10.33 -12.35
CA VAL A 277 9.01 10.39 -13.37
C VAL A 277 9.56 10.92 -14.69
N ALA A 278 10.31 12.02 -14.65
CA ALA A 278 10.93 12.59 -15.86
C ALA A 278 11.94 11.62 -16.50
N ALA A 279 12.76 10.95 -15.69
CA ALA A 279 13.78 10.03 -16.18
C ALA A 279 13.20 8.67 -16.65
N PHE A 280 12.06 8.25 -16.14
CA PHE A 280 11.41 7.00 -16.55
C PHE A 280 10.73 7.12 -17.91
N ALA A 281 10.11 8.27 -18.20
CA ALA A 281 9.50 8.63 -19.47
C ALA A 281 8.41 7.66 -19.99
N LYS A 282 7.87 6.80 -19.13
CA LYS A 282 6.74 5.92 -19.36
C LYS A 282 5.65 6.21 -18.32
N PRO A 283 4.42 5.70 -18.48
CA PRO A 283 3.33 5.99 -17.53
C PRO A 283 3.70 5.72 -16.07
N VAL A 284 3.41 6.70 -15.22
CA VAL A 284 3.51 6.62 -13.77
C VAL A 284 2.17 7.03 -13.18
N SER A 285 1.59 6.16 -12.35
CA SER A 285 0.41 6.46 -11.55
C SER A 285 0.82 6.67 -10.10
N TYR A 286 0.34 7.74 -9.47
CA TYR A 286 0.46 7.98 -8.03
C TYR A 286 -0.93 7.91 -7.41
N VAL A 287 -1.14 6.91 -6.57
CA VAL A 287 -2.41 6.63 -5.89
C VAL A 287 -2.29 7.09 -4.45
N HIS A 288 -3.30 7.82 -3.98
CA HIS A 288 -3.39 8.23 -2.57
C HIS A 288 -4.85 8.38 -2.13
N GLY A 289 -5.07 8.49 -0.83
CA GLY A 289 -6.33 8.83 -0.16
C GLY A 289 -6.28 10.19 0.52
N ASP A 290 -6.51 10.23 1.84
CA ASP A 290 -6.36 11.33 2.79
C ASP A 290 -7.42 12.46 2.68
N SER A 291 -7.60 13.05 1.52
CA SER A 291 -8.58 14.13 1.34
C SER A 291 -9.98 13.64 0.92
N HIS A 292 -10.18 12.33 0.77
CA HIS A 292 -11.46 11.66 0.56
C HIS A 292 -12.25 12.15 -0.66
N TYR A 293 -11.55 12.51 -1.75
CA TYR A 293 -12.19 13.08 -2.93
C TYR A 293 -11.72 12.37 -4.18
N PHE A 294 -12.54 11.45 -4.67
CA PHE A 294 -12.20 10.74 -5.90
C PHE A 294 -11.89 11.69 -7.04
N ARG A 295 -10.68 11.59 -7.59
CA ARG A 295 -10.24 12.32 -8.79
C ARG A 295 -9.13 11.58 -9.53
N VAL A 296 -9.06 11.85 -10.82
CA VAL A 296 -7.98 11.40 -11.70
C VAL A 296 -7.54 12.58 -12.55
N ASP A 297 -6.29 13.02 -12.41
CA ASP A 297 -5.78 14.19 -13.12
C ASP A 297 -4.27 14.10 -13.39
N LYS A 298 -3.71 15.11 -14.06
CA LYS A 298 -2.28 15.24 -14.39
C LYS A 298 -1.71 16.56 -13.86
N PRO A 299 -1.58 16.70 -12.52
CA PRO A 299 -1.23 17.99 -11.90
C PRO A 299 0.27 18.28 -11.88
N PHE A 300 1.13 17.29 -12.14
CA PHE A 300 2.56 17.39 -11.87
C PHE A 300 3.31 18.12 -12.98
N LEU A 301 4.03 19.16 -12.60
CA LEU A 301 4.89 19.93 -13.52
C LEU A 301 6.37 19.62 -13.28
N ASN A 302 7.16 19.74 -14.34
CA ASN A 302 8.62 19.76 -14.21
C ASN A 302 9.11 21.12 -13.66
N ALA A 303 10.41 21.25 -13.43
CA ALA A 303 10.99 22.46 -12.86
C ALA A 303 10.88 23.72 -13.77
N THR A 304 10.56 23.54 -15.05
CA THR A 304 10.36 24.63 -16.01
C THR A 304 8.88 24.96 -16.25
N GLY A 305 7.96 24.35 -15.48
CA GLY A 305 6.53 24.62 -15.54
C GLY A 305 5.78 23.85 -16.65
N GLN A 306 6.42 22.88 -17.29
CA GLN A 306 5.78 22.01 -18.28
C GLN A 306 5.18 20.79 -17.60
N ARG A 307 4.00 20.36 -18.05
CA ARG A 307 3.33 19.16 -17.53
C ARG A 307 4.16 17.91 -17.81
N LEU A 308 4.27 17.04 -16.80
CA LEU A 308 4.75 15.68 -16.95
C LEU A 308 3.60 14.81 -17.47
N GLU A 309 3.47 14.71 -18.79
CA GLU A 309 2.34 14.04 -19.43
C GLU A 309 2.26 12.53 -19.09
N ASN A 310 3.37 11.93 -18.70
CA ASN A 310 3.45 10.55 -18.28
C ASN A 310 3.04 10.33 -16.81
N PHE A 311 2.74 11.37 -16.03
CA PHE A 311 2.29 11.27 -14.65
C PHE A 311 0.77 11.40 -14.54
N THR A 312 0.14 10.54 -13.73
CA THR A 312 -1.28 10.60 -13.38
C THR A 312 -1.42 10.46 -11.87
N ARG A 313 -2.12 11.41 -11.23
CA ARG A 313 -2.59 11.26 -9.86
C ARG A 313 -3.94 10.56 -9.86
N VAL A 314 -4.13 9.64 -8.91
CA VAL A 314 -5.40 9.02 -8.59
C VAL A 314 -5.63 9.19 -7.10
N GLU A 315 -6.70 9.86 -6.73
CA GLU A 315 -7.18 9.88 -5.35
C GLU A 315 -8.37 8.95 -5.25
N THR A 316 -8.35 8.04 -4.28
CA THR A 316 -9.42 7.06 -4.08
C THR A 316 -10.66 7.71 -3.44
N PHE A 317 -11.75 6.95 -3.35
CA PHE A 317 -12.86 7.31 -2.48
C PHE A 317 -12.44 7.16 -1.03
N GLY A 318 -13.12 7.88 -0.14
CA GLY A 318 -12.91 7.80 1.29
C GLY A 318 -14.14 8.33 2.05
N ASP A 319 -13.97 8.67 3.32
CA ASP A 319 -15.03 9.21 4.18
C ASP A 319 -15.50 10.59 3.73
N ASN A 320 -16.39 10.67 2.77
CA ASN A 320 -16.98 11.93 2.31
C ASN A 320 -18.42 12.09 2.79
N GLN A 321 -18.64 12.05 4.09
CA GLN A 321 -19.98 12.18 4.68
C GLN A 321 -20.50 13.62 4.77
N GLN A 322 -19.67 14.63 4.57
CA GLN A 322 -20.03 16.04 4.70
C GLN A 322 -21.18 16.46 3.76
N ASN A 323 -21.38 15.75 2.66
CA ASN A 323 -22.43 16.00 1.69
C ASN A 323 -23.59 14.99 1.78
N GLY A 324 -23.67 14.19 2.83
CA GLY A 324 -24.68 13.15 3.01
C GLY A 324 -24.50 11.94 2.09
N ASN A 325 -23.38 11.85 1.38
CA ASN A 325 -23.05 10.73 0.50
C ASN A 325 -22.30 9.66 1.30
N ASN A 326 -22.65 8.40 1.03
CA ASN A 326 -21.89 7.28 1.50
C ASN A 326 -20.89 6.87 0.41
N ASP A 327 -19.68 7.42 0.47
CA ASP A 327 -18.65 7.18 -0.56
C ASP A 327 -17.84 5.91 -0.32
N VAL A 328 -18.43 4.89 0.30
CA VAL A 328 -17.83 3.55 0.43
C VAL A 328 -17.85 2.85 -0.94
N ASN A 329 -16.95 3.31 -1.76
CA ASN A 329 -16.79 2.93 -3.16
C ASN A 329 -15.32 2.59 -3.44
N TRP A 330 -15.02 2.11 -4.66
CA TRP A 330 -13.66 1.74 -5.03
C TRP A 330 -13.36 2.12 -6.49
N VAL A 331 -12.10 2.07 -6.86
CA VAL A 331 -11.63 2.37 -8.23
C VAL A 331 -11.14 1.09 -8.88
N LYS A 332 -11.77 0.70 -9.99
CA LYS A 332 -11.26 -0.34 -10.86
C LYS A 332 -10.25 0.24 -11.83
N VAL A 333 -9.04 -0.32 -11.85
CA VAL A 333 -8.03 0.05 -12.82
C VAL A 333 -7.90 -1.08 -13.83
N PHE A 334 -8.18 -0.78 -15.09
CA PHE A 334 -7.82 -1.66 -16.20
C PHE A 334 -6.36 -1.39 -16.56
N VAL A 335 -5.59 -2.45 -16.64
CA VAL A 335 -4.15 -2.41 -16.94
C VAL A 335 -3.91 -3.14 -18.24
N ASP A 336 -3.43 -2.43 -19.25
CA ASP A 336 -2.97 -3.01 -20.51
C ASP A 336 -1.50 -2.62 -20.74
N PRO A 337 -0.56 -3.54 -20.48
CA PRO A 337 0.87 -3.26 -20.63
C PRO A 337 1.29 -2.89 -22.06
N ASN A 338 0.46 -3.16 -23.06
CA ASN A 338 0.73 -2.85 -24.46
C ASN A 338 0.09 -1.51 -24.90
N SER A 339 -0.79 -0.95 -24.08
CA SER A 339 -1.38 0.37 -24.32
C SER A 339 -0.34 1.46 -24.05
N ARG A 340 -0.41 2.57 -24.80
CA ARG A 340 0.43 3.74 -24.56
C ARG A 340 0.24 4.32 -23.16
N GLU A 341 -0.99 4.35 -22.66
CA GLU A 341 -1.33 4.95 -21.34
C GLU A 341 -1.24 3.92 -20.20
N VAL A 342 -1.24 2.62 -20.52
CA VAL A 342 -1.21 1.47 -19.62
C VAL A 342 -2.42 1.39 -18.69
N PHE A 343 -2.83 2.48 -18.03
CA PHE A 343 -3.88 2.52 -17.00
C PHE A 343 -5.14 3.23 -17.50
N ALA A 344 -6.31 2.62 -17.24
CA ALA A 344 -7.60 3.29 -17.35
C ALA A 344 -8.38 3.12 -16.04
N TYR A 345 -8.89 4.21 -15.48
CA TYR A 345 -9.50 4.26 -14.16
C TYR A 345 -11.02 4.35 -14.28
N GLN A 346 -11.74 3.51 -13.57
CA GLN A 346 -13.19 3.48 -13.57
C GLN A 346 -13.71 3.48 -12.12
N PRO A 347 -14.45 4.53 -11.69
CA PRO A 347 -15.12 4.51 -10.40
C PRO A 347 -16.17 3.40 -10.36
N GLN A 348 -16.19 2.64 -9.29
CA GLN A 348 -17.15 1.59 -9.00
C GLN A 348 -18.04 2.06 -7.86
N ILE A 349 -19.22 2.52 -8.19
CA ILE A 349 -20.24 2.92 -7.22
C ILE A 349 -20.97 1.66 -6.76
N VAL A 350 -20.66 1.22 -5.55
CA VAL A 350 -21.18 -0.03 -4.97
C VAL A 350 -22.72 0.04 -4.86
N PRO A 351 -23.48 -0.81 -5.57
CA PRO A 351 -24.94 -0.68 -5.63
C PRO A 351 -25.61 -0.78 -4.26
N ALA A 352 -25.09 -1.65 -3.37
CA ALA A 352 -25.64 -1.85 -2.03
C ALA A 352 -25.34 -0.68 -1.06
N ASN A 353 -24.41 0.22 -1.43
CA ASN A 353 -24.04 1.39 -0.63
C ASN A 353 -24.69 2.69 -1.12
N ARG A 354 -25.42 2.64 -2.23
CA ARG A 354 -26.09 3.83 -2.76
C ARG A 354 -27.12 4.35 -1.77
N THR A 355 -27.02 5.62 -1.43
CA THR A 355 -28.11 6.32 -0.76
C THR A 355 -29.24 6.49 -1.76
N ALA A 356 -30.48 6.14 -1.40
CA ALA A 356 -31.63 6.50 -2.18
C ALA A 356 -31.77 8.02 -2.18
N VAL A 357 -31.28 8.69 -3.21
CA VAL A 357 -31.56 10.11 -3.44
C VAL A 357 -32.95 10.16 -4.09
N PRO A 358 -33.98 10.80 -3.51
CA PRO A 358 -35.19 11.10 -4.23
C PRO A 358 -34.79 11.89 -5.46
N LEU A 359 -35.12 11.38 -6.64
CA LEU A 359 -35.01 12.19 -7.86
C LEU A 359 -35.94 13.39 -7.71
N PRO A 360 -35.51 14.60 -8.08
CA PRO A 360 -36.34 15.79 -8.03
C PRO A 360 -37.61 15.68 -8.87
#